data_1c4cf90569f83ab692aa787e140d007b
#
_entry.id   1c4cf90569f83ab692aa787e140d007b
#
_cell.length_a   1.000
_cell.length_b   1.000
_cell.length_c   1.000
_cell.angle_alpha   90.00
_cell.angle_beta   90.00
_cell.angle_gamma   90.00
#
_symmetry.space_group_name_H-M   'P 1'
#
loop_
_entity.id
_entity.type
_entity.pdbx_description
1 polymer ?
#
loop_
_entity_poly.entity_id
_entity_poly.type
_entity_poly.pdbx_seq_one_letter_code
_entity_poly.pdbx_strand_id
1 'polypeptide(L)'
;VPKYKKEIPISQLLIDKNPKSLIAESFRTIRTNLQFVDNTAGAKTIAITSTISGEGKTFVAINLAGIISFSGKRVIILDLDMRKPKIHLGFGVENIRGMSTLLIGKDDLESCIQHSTLPGLHFVTAGPIPPNPSELIISAKMSELLDGLKSMYDIILIDNPPVGLV
;
A
#
# COMPACT_ATOMS: atom_id res chain seq x y z
N VAL A 1 -16.42 3.03 4.90
CA VAL A 1 -16.20 1.63 5.24
C VAL A 1 -16.77 1.36 6.64
N PRO A 2 -17.64 0.35 6.83
CA PRO A 2 -18.18 0.02 8.16
C PRO A 2 -17.08 -0.24 9.17
N LYS A 3 -17.26 0.20 10.42
CA LYS A 3 -16.34 -0.15 11.50
C LYS A 3 -16.42 -1.65 11.77
N TYR A 4 -15.28 -2.31 11.75
CA TYR A 4 -15.19 -3.72 12.13
C TYR A 4 -15.23 -3.83 13.65
N LYS A 5 -16.18 -4.60 14.19
CA LYS A 5 -16.43 -4.69 15.64
C LYS A 5 -15.53 -5.67 16.41
N LYS A 6 -14.69 -6.45 15.74
CA LYS A 6 -13.69 -7.32 16.38
C LYS A 6 -12.34 -6.65 16.34
N GLU A 7 -11.56 -6.75 17.41
CA GLU A 7 -10.13 -6.45 17.36
C GLU A 7 -9.53 -7.30 16.23
N ILE A 8 -9.24 -6.64 15.13
CA ILE A 8 -8.60 -7.28 13.99
C ILE A 8 -7.14 -7.41 14.41
N PRO A 9 -6.59 -8.62 14.49
CA PRO A 9 -5.16 -8.75 14.47
C PRO A 9 -4.68 -7.96 13.25
N ILE A 10 -3.72 -7.09 13.43
CA ILE A 10 -3.24 -6.07 12.49
C ILE A 10 -2.91 -6.64 11.09
N SER A 11 -2.91 -7.93 10.94
CA SER A 11 -2.46 -8.72 9.80
C SER A 11 -3.57 -9.29 8.95
N GLN A 12 -4.60 -8.55 8.47
CA GLN A 12 -5.60 -9.31 7.70
C GLN A 12 -6.08 -8.64 6.42
N LEU A 13 -5.75 -9.32 5.32
CA LEU A 13 -6.54 -9.34 4.10
C LEU A 13 -7.91 -9.96 4.43
N LEU A 14 -8.85 -9.17 4.97
CA LEU A 14 -10.18 -9.67 5.33
C LEU A 14 -10.99 -10.12 4.12
N ILE A 15 -10.73 -9.52 2.97
CA ILE A 15 -11.41 -9.87 1.72
C ILE A 15 -11.09 -11.28 1.24
N ASP A 16 -9.91 -11.81 1.55
CA ASP A 16 -9.52 -13.17 1.22
C ASP A 16 -10.25 -14.18 2.13
N LYS A 17 -10.36 -13.87 3.42
CA LYS A 17 -11.02 -14.76 4.40
C LYS A 17 -12.55 -14.74 4.35
N ASN A 18 -13.14 -13.60 3.97
CA ASN A 18 -14.59 -13.38 3.92
C ASN A 18 -15.01 -12.57 2.68
N PRO A 19 -14.93 -13.14 1.47
CA PRO A 19 -15.20 -12.42 0.23
C PRO A 19 -16.66 -11.95 0.09
N LYS A 20 -17.60 -12.51 0.85
CA LYS A 20 -19.02 -12.13 0.85
C LYS A 20 -19.40 -11.20 2.00
N SER A 21 -18.45 -10.68 2.76
CA SER A 21 -18.74 -9.76 3.87
C SER A 21 -19.15 -8.37 3.38
N LEU A 22 -19.90 -7.64 4.22
CA LEU A 22 -20.26 -6.23 3.95
C LEU A 22 -19.02 -5.34 3.73
N ILE A 23 -17.91 -5.67 4.40
CA ILE A 23 -16.64 -4.97 4.21
C ILE A 23 -16.09 -5.24 2.83
N ALA A 24 -16.08 -6.48 2.36
CA ALA A 24 -15.63 -6.82 1.01
C ALA A 24 -16.48 -6.12 -0.06
N GLU A 25 -17.81 -6.05 0.14
CA GLU A 25 -18.70 -5.29 -0.75
C GLU A 25 -18.39 -3.79 -0.75
N SER A 26 -18.11 -3.21 0.40
CA SER A 26 -17.68 -1.80 0.49
C SER A 26 -16.40 -1.55 -0.31
N PHE A 27 -15.42 -2.44 -0.24
CA PHE A 27 -14.19 -2.32 -1.03
C PHE A 27 -14.42 -2.53 -2.53
N ARG A 28 -15.35 -3.42 -2.93
CA ARG A 28 -15.74 -3.56 -4.35
C ARG A 28 -16.37 -2.27 -4.87
N THR A 29 -17.23 -1.65 -4.07
CA THR A 29 -17.83 -0.34 -4.41
C THR A 29 -16.76 0.73 -4.59
N ILE A 30 -15.80 0.83 -3.68
CA ILE A 30 -14.67 1.77 -3.79
C ILE A 30 -13.88 1.49 -5.07
N ARG A 31 -13.52 0.23 -5.35
CA ARG A 31 -12.81 -0.16 -6.57
C ARG A 31 -13.57 0.29 -7.82
N THR A 32 -14.86 0.02 -7.88
CA THR A 32 -15.72 0.40 -9.02
C THR A 32 -15.73 1.92 -9.20
N ASN A 33 -15.90 2.67 -8.12
CA ASN A 33 -15.89 4.13 -8.17
C ASN A 33 -14.54 4.69 -8.66
N LEU A 34 -13.43 4.12 -8.22
CA LEU A 34 -12.10 4.52 -8.70
C LEU A 34 -11.92 4.30 -10.21
N GLN A 35 -12.50 3.23 -10.77
CA GLN A 35 -12.48 2.98 -12.21
C GLN A 35 -13.26 4.04 -13.00
N PHE A 36 -14.34 4.59 -12.43
CA PHE A 36 -15.09 5.66 -13.05
C PHE A 36 -14.40 7.02 -12.96
N VAL A 37 -13.65 7.28 -11.89
CA VAL A 37 -12.91 8.54 -11.71
C VAL A 37 -11.79 8.68 -12.72
N ASP A 38 -11.08 7.59 -13.00
CA ASP A 38 -9.99 7.57 -13.97
C ASP A 38 -10.02 6.28 -14.80
N ASN A 39 -10.55 6.36 -15.99
CA ASN A 39 -10.62 5.26 -16.97
C ASN A 39 -9.55 5.39 -18.09
N THR A 40 -8.58 6.28 -17.94
CA THR A 40 -7.49 6.41 -18.92
C THR A 40 -6.64 5.13 -18.98
N ALA A 41 -6.00 4.90 -20.12
CA ALA A 41 -5.09 3.76 -20.27
C ALA A 41 -3.81 3.95 -19.45
N GLY A 42 -3.19 2.83 -19.04
CA GLY A 42 -1.91 2.81 -18.36
C GLY A 42 -2.00 2.58 -16.85
N ALA A 43 -0.84 2.53 -16.21
CA ALA A 43 -0.72 2.32 -14.77
C ALA A 43 -1.26 3.52 -13.98
N LYS A 44 -1.92 3.23 -12.85
CA LYS A 44 -2.48 4.24 -11.94
C LYS A 44 -1.72 4.25 -10.63
N THR A 45 -1.54 5.45 -10.09
CA THR A 45 -1.01 5.64 -8.73
C THR A 45 -2.13 6.16 -7.83
N ILE A 46 -2.40 5.43 -6.74
CA ILE A 46 -3.43 5.78 -5.76
C ILE A 46 -2.74 6.04 -4.43
N ALA A 47 -2.86 7.27 -3.93
CA ALA A 47 -2.35 7.65 -2.62
C ALA A 47 -3.45 7.56 -1.56
N ILE A 48 -3.16 6.87 -0.45
CA ILE A 48 -4.04 6.80 0.72
C ILE A 48 -3.41 7.58 1.86
N THR A 49 -4.15 8.51 2.40
CA THR A 49 -3.75 9.27 3.57
C THR A 49 -4.90 9.39 4.56
N SER A 50 -4.64 9.92 5.73
CA SER A 50 -5.62 10.18 6.78
C SER A 50 -5.33 11.51 7.44
N THR A 51 -6.28 12.03 8.23
CA THR A 51 -6.09 13.28 8.99
C THR A 51 -5.20 13.03 10.19
N ILE A 52 -5.47 11.94 10.94
CA ILE A 52 -4.72 11.55 12.13
C ILE A 52 -4.30 10.07 12.06
N SER A 53 -3.37 9.69 12.94
CA SER A 53 -2.96 8.30 13.08
C SER A 53 -4.09 7.45 13.68
N GLY A 54 -4.24 6.21 13.21
CA GLY A 54 -5.21 5.25 13.77
C GLY A 54 -6.58 5.23 13.10
N GLU A 55 -6.83 6.02 12.04
CA GLU A 55 -8.11 6.03 11.29
C GLU A 55 -8.32 4.80 10.38
N GLY A 56 -7.39 3.83 10.37
CA GLY A 56 -7.52 2.61 9.57
C GLY A 56 -6.96 2.72 8.16
N LYS A 57 -6.11 3.71 7.87
CA LYS A 57 -5.47 3.96 6.58
C LYS A 57 -4.81 2.71 5.99
N THR A 58 -3.92 2.07 6.74
CA THR A 58 -3.22 0.86 6.32
C THR A 58 -4.16 -0.32 6.08
N PHE A 59 -5.20 -0.45 6.91
CA PHE A 59 -6.25 -1.44 6.69
C PHE A 59 -6.98 -1.21 5.36
N VAL A 60 -7.32 0.04 5.06
CA VAL A 60 -7.93 0.41 3.77
C VAL A 60 -6.97 0.12 2.62
N ALA A 61 -5.68 0.49 2.75
CA ALA A 61 -4.67 0.26 1.72
C ALA A 61 -4.55 -1.24 1.36
N ILE A 62 -4.38 -2.10 2.36
CA ILE A 62 -4.20 -3.55 2.15
C ILE A 62 -5.45 -4.17 1.53
N ASN A 63 -6.64 -3.86 2.04
CA ASN A 63 -7.87 -4.48 1.55
C ASN A 63 -8.31 -3.93 0.19
N LEU A 64 -8.07 -2.66 -0.09
CA LEU A 64 -8.30 -2.09 -1.42
C LEU A 64 -7.36 -2.72 -2.45
N ALA A 65 -6.08 -2.84 -2.14
CA ALA A 65 -5.10 -3.50 -3.01
C ALA A 65 -5.52 -4.96 -3.30
N GLY A 66 -5.94 -5.68 -2.28
CA GLY A 66 -6.43 -7.05 -2.42
C GLY A 66 -7.66 -7.15 -3.34
N ILE A 67 -8.68 -6.30 -3.13
CA ILE A 67 -9.88 -6.35 -3.98
C ILE A 67 -9.59 -5.94 -5.43
N ILE A 68 -8.60 -5.09 -5.66
CA ILE A 68 -8.14 -4.74 -7.01
C ILE A 68 -7.40 -5.93 -7.63
N SER A 69 -6.53 -6.62 -6.89
CA SER A 69 -5.80 -7.79 -7.41
C SER A 69 -6.74 -8.94 -7.79
N PHE A 70 -7.84 -9.13 -7.08
CA PHE A 70 -8.88 -10.11 -7.46
C PHE A 70 -9.54 -9.84 -8.83
N SER A 71 -9.43 -8.61 -9.35
CA SER A 71 -9.87 -8.31 -10.72
C SER A 71 -8.81 -8.63 -11.80
N GLY A 72 -7.74 -9.32 -11.43
CA GLY A 72 -6.67 -9.70 -12.35
C GLY A 72 -5.63 -8.61 -12.60
N LYS A 73 -5.66 -7.50 -11.85
CA LYS A 73 -4.68 -6.42 -11.94
C LYS A 73 -3.42 -6.75 -11.12
N ARG A 74 -2.25 -6.34 -11.65
CA ARG A 74 -0.98 -6.39 -10.91
C ARG A 74 -0.90 -5.16 -10.01
N VAL A 75 -0.82 -5.38 -8.71
CA VAL A 75 -0.87 -4.32 -7.70
C VAL A 75 0.38 -4.35 -6.83
N ILE A 76 0.95 -3.20 -6.55
CA ILE A 76 1.99 -3.05 -5.54
C ILE A 76 1.58 -1.99 -4.51
N ILE A 77 1.83 -2.28 -3.23
CA ILE A 77 1.68 -1.32 -2.13
C ILE A 77 3.07 -0.83 -1.72
N LEU A 78 3.23 0.49 -1.60
CA LEU A 78 4.43 1.13 -1.06
C LEU A 78 4.11 1.76 0.30
N ASP A 79 4.83 1.36 1.36
CA ASP A 79 4.70 1.97 2.68
C ASP A 79 5.60 3.20 2.78
N LEU A 80 5.03 4.39 2.70
CA LEU A 80 5.73 5.67 2.88
C LEU A 80 5.51 6.28 4.27
N ASP A 81 4.77 5.63 5.16
CA ASP A 81 4.67 6.04 6.56
C ASP A 81 5.90 5.55 7.35
N MET A 82 7.07 6.09 7.01
CA MET A 82 8.35 5.67 7.57
C MET A 82 8.49 5.98 9.08
N ARG A 83 7.63 6.84 9.64
CA ARG A 83 7.64 7.17 11.08
C ARG A 83 6.88 6.16 11.92
N LYS A 84 5.75 5.66 11.39
CA LYS A 84 4.89 4.66 12.06
C LYS A 84 4.47 3.58 11.06
N PRO A 85 5.44 2.83 10.51
CA PRO A 85 5.17 1.85 9.46
C PRO A 85 4.24 0.74 9.98
N LYS A 86 3.32 0.29 9.13
CA LYS A 86 2.32 -0.73 9.47
C LYS A 86 2.08 -1.79 8.40
N ILE A 87 2.51 -1.57 7.16
CA ILE A 87 2.32 -2.54 6.07
C ILE A 87 2.96 -3.88 6.43
N HIS A 88 4.18 -3.87 6.99
CA HIS A 88 4.87 -5.09 7.43
C HIS A 88 4.05 -5.86 8.49
N LEU A 89 3.38 -5.17 9.42
CA LEU A 89 2.48 -5.79 10.39
C LEU A 89 1.25 -6.38 9.69
N GLY A 90 0.72 -5.66 8.68
CA GLY A 90 -0.44 -6.10 7.90
C GLY A 90 -0.20 -7.41 7.15
N PHE A 91 1.00 -7.68 6.72
CA PHE A 91 1.39 -8.91 6.03
C PHE A 91 2.16 -9.90 6.90
N GLY A 92 2.44 -9.57 8.16
CA GLY A 92 3.13 -10.46 9.10
C GLY A 92 4.60 -10.72 8.73
N VAL A 93 5.29 -9.71 8.20
CA VAL A 93 6.68 -9.79 7.77
C VAL A 93 7.57 -8.84 8.58
N GLU A 94 8.88 -9.07 8.52
CA GLU A 94 9.87 -8.17 9.12
C GLU A 94 10.03 -6.88 8.29
N ASN A 95 10.51 -5.81 8.93
CA ASN A 95 10.72 -4.49 8.32
C ASN A 95 12.22 -4.13 8.27
N ILE A 96 13.06 -5.08 7.85
CA ILE A 96 14.54 -4.93 7.84
C ILE A 96 15.00 -4.09 6.65
N ARG A 97 14.35 -4.22 5.50
CA ARG A 97 14.57 -3.46 4.27
C ARG A 97 13.25 -3.02 3.67
N GLY A 98 13.26 -1.98 2.87
CA GLY A 98 12.06 -1.44 2.25
C GLY A 98 12.30 -0.08 1.60
N MET A 99 11.28 0.77 1.61
CA MET A 99 11.34 2.06 0.93
C MET A 99 12.52 2.94 1.38
N SER A 100 12.82 2.99 2.68
CA SER A 100 13.95 3.79 3.19
C SER A 100 15.30 3.30 2.67
N THR A 101 15.57 2.00 2.73
CA THR A 101 16.84 1.41 2.27
C THR A 101 16.97 1.45 0.75
N LEU A 102 15.86 1.32 0.03
CA LEU A 102 15.78 1.46 -1.42
C LEU A 102 16.10 2.90 -1.85
N LEU A 103 15.48 3.90 -1.23
CA LEU A 103 15.64 5.31 -1.61
C LEU A 103 17.04 5.86 -1.29
N ILE A 104 17.71 5.36 -0.24
CA ILE A 104 19.12 5.71 0.03
C ILE A 104 20.12 4.90 -0.81
N GLY A 105 19.65 3.94 -1.64
CA GLY A 105 20.52 3.14 -2.51
C GLY A 105 21.25 2.00 -1.82
N LYS A 106 20.82 1.61 -0.62
CA LYS A 106 21.41 0.47 0.12
C LYS A 106 20.93 -0.88 -0.41
N ASP A 107 19.68 -0.95 -0.83
CA ASP A 107 19.06 -2.13 -1.43
C ASP A 107 18.53 -1.80 -2.82
N ASP A 108 18.39 -2.82 -3.67
CA ASP A 108 17.72 -2.71 -4.97
C ASP A 108 16.21 -3.00 -4.87
N LEU A 109 15.46 -2.64 -5.91
CA LEU A 109 14.02 -2.80 -5.93
C LEU A 109 13.59 -4.26 -5.82
N GLU A 110 14.26 -5.15 -6.54
CA GLU A 110 13.93 -6.57 -6.59
C GLU A 110 14.03 -7.23 -5.20
N SER A 111 15.07 -6.88 -4.44
CA SER A 111 15.26 -7.38 -3.07
C SER A 111 14.26 -6.81 -2.05
N CYS A 112 13.64 -5.67 -2.35
CA CYS A 112 12.66 -5.02 -1.48
C CYS A 112 11.21 -5.43 -1.77
N ILE A 113 10.90 -5.90 -3.00
CA ILE A 113 9.56 -6.37 -3.36
C ILE A 113 9.28 -7.70 -2.66
N GLN A 114 8.16 -7.73 -1.95
CA GLN A 114 7.64 -8.93 -1.30
C GLN A 114 6.30 -9.34 -1.91
N HIS A 115 6.03 -10.64 -1.92
CA HIS A 115 4.83 -11.23 -2.48
C HIS A 115 3.84 -11.56 -1.36
N SER A 116 2.59 -11.16 -1.52
CA SER A 116 1.52 -11.57 -0.61
C SER A 116 1.01 -12.97 -0.95
N THR A 117 0.10 -13.49 -0.14
CA THR A 117 -0.61 -14.74 -0.43
C THR A 117 -1.58 -14.61 -1.61
N LEU A 118 -1.98 -13.39 -1.99
CA LEU A 118 -2.84 -13.15 -3.14
C LEU A 118 -2.03 -13.02 -4.44
N PRO A 119 -2.41 -13.75 -5.50
CA PRO A 119 -1.78 -13.61 -6.80
C PRO A 119 -1.86 -12.17 -7.32
N GLY A 120 -0.73 -11.65 -7.80
CA GLY A 120 -0.67 -10.28 -8.36
C GLY A 120 -0.64 -9.15 -7.35
N LEU A 121 -0.66 -9.43 -6.04
CA LEU A 121 -0.49 -8.42 -4.99
C LEU A 121 0.90 -8.53 -4.36
N HIS A 122 1.72 -7.50 -4.60
CA HIS A 122 3.04 -7.34 -4.02
C HIS A 122 3.09 -6.11 -3.12
N PHE A 123 4.13 -5.99 -2.32
CA PHE A 123 4.30 -4.84 -1.44
C PHE A 123 5.78 -4.57 -1.13
N VAL A 124 6.07 -3.32 -0.79
CA VAL A 124 7.36 -2.89 -0.24
C VAL A 124 7.09 -2.24 1.11
N THR A 125 7.70 -2.75 2.16
CA THR A 125 7.60 -2.20 3.51
C THR A 125 8.36 -0.88 3.62
N ALA A 126 8.17 -0.12 4.71
CA ALA A 126 8.85 1.15 4.87
C ALA A 126 10.38 1.01 5.06
N GLY A 127 10.82 -0.11 5.60
CA GLY A 127 12.20 -0.29 6.05
C GLY A 127 12.48 0.38 7.40
N PRO A 128 13.74 0.38 7.86
CA PRO A 128 14.16 1.09 9.06
C PRO A 128 13.88 2.59 8.97
N ILE A 129 13.56 3.24 10.09
CA ILE A 129 13.25 4.67 10.13
C ILE A 129 14.50 5.46 9.72
N PRO A 130 14.47 6.23 8.62
CA PRO A 130 15.59 7.10 8.23
C PRO A 130 15.56 8.41 9.03
N PRO A 131 16.68 9.14 9.11
CA PRO A 131 16.71 10.44 9.78
C PRO A 131 15.93 11.53 9.04
N ASN A 132 15.72 11.39 7.73
CA ASN A 132 15.12 12.40 6.84
C ASN A 132 14.01 11.83 5.94
N PRO A 133 12.90 11.30 6.50
CA PRO A 133 11.87 10.61 5.71
C PRO A 133 11.27 11.48 4.60
N SER A 134 10.96 12.75 4.90
CA SER A 134 10.32 13.66 3.95
C SER A 134 11.20 13.97 2.74
N GLU A 135 12.51 14.12 2.93
CA GLU A 135 13.45 14.37 1.84
C GLU A 135 13.54 13.16 0.89
N LEU A 136 13.53 11.97 1.43
CA LEU A 136 13.54 10.74 0.63
C LEU A 136 12.29 10.62 -0.24
N ILE A 137 11.12 10.95 0.29
CA ILE A 137 9.84 10.85 -0.43
C ILE A 137 9.78 11.82 -1.61
N ILE A 138 10.35 13.01 -1.48
CA ILE A 138 10.37 14.02 -2.56
C ILE A 138 11.61 13.93 -3.46
N SER A 139 12.45 12.92 -3.29
CA SER A 139 13.68 12.77 -4.06
C SER A 139 13.45 12.40 -5.52
N ALA A 140 14.43 12.72 -6.38
CA ALA A 140 14.42 12.28 -7.77
C ALA A 140 14.36 10.75 -7.89
N LYS A 141 15.00 10.04 -6.96
CA LYS A 141 15.00 8.58 -6.90
C LYS A 141 13.60 7.99 -6.68
N MET A 142 12.76 8.68 -5.90
CA MET A 142 11.35 8.29 -5.73
C MET A 142 10.58 8.42 -7.05
N SER A 143 10.80 9.47 -7.82
CA SER A 143 10.18 9.66 -9.13
C SER A 143 10.62 8.58 -10.13
N GLU A 144 11.90 8.28 -10.20
CA GLU A 144 12.47 7.21 -11.03
C GLU A 144 11.88 5.84 -10.65
N LEU A 145 11.77 5.58 -9.34
CA LEU A 145 11.16 4.34 -8.83
C LEU A 145 9.70 4.20 -9.29
N LEU A 146 8.90 5.25 -9.13
CA LEU A 146 7.50 5.24 -9.55
C LEU A 146 7.36 5.01 -11.06
N ASP A 147 8.19 5.63 -11.88
CA ASP A 147 8.18 5.44 -13.33
C ASP A 147 8.58 4.01 -13.71
N GLY A 148 9.56 3.43 -13.05
CA GLY A 148 9.92 2.02 -13.22
C GLY A 148 8.78 1.07 -12.84
N LEU A 149 8.10 1.32 -11.72
CA LEU A 149 6.98 0.49 -11.27
C LEU A 149 5.78 0.54 -12.20
N LYS A 150 5.53 1.65 -12.90
CA LYS A 150 4.43 1.77 -13.89
C LYS A 150 4.56 0.79 -15.06
N SER A 151 5.76 0.32 -15.37
CA SER A 151 5.96 -0.72 -16.40
C SER A 151 5.69 -2.13 -15.88
N MET A 152 5.73 -2.34 -14.57
CA MET A 152 5.60 -3.65 -13.91
C MET A 152 4.21 -3.90 -13.34
N TYR A 153 3.50 -2.85 -12.92
CA TYR A 153 2.23 -2.91 -12.21
C TYR A 153 1.16 -2.07 -12.89
N ASP A 154 -0.08 -2.51 -12.78
CA ASP A 154 -1.25 -1.78 -13.27
C ASP A 154 -1.71 -0.73 -12.25
N ILE A 155 -1.54 -1.04 -10.95
CA ILE A 155 -1.87 -0.14 -9.84
C ILE A 155 -0.70 -0.06 -8.86
N ILE A 156 -0.28 1.16 -8.56
CA ILE A 156 0.68 1.47 -7.50
C ILE A 156 -0.11 2.16 -6.38
N LEU A 157 -0.22 1.53 -5.23
CA LEU A 157 -0.94 2.05 -4.08
C LEU A 157 0.06 2.53 -3.04
N ILE A 158 -0.06 3.79 -2.61
CA ILE A 158 0.89 4.41 -1.68
C ILE A 158 0.19 4.64 -0.34
N ASP A 159 0.69 4.01 0.72
CA ASP A 159 0.27 4.26 2.10
C ASP A 159 1.10 5.42 2.69
N ASN A 160 0.52 6.63 2.69
CA ASN A 160 1.21 7.85 3.15
C ASN A 160 1.02 8.07 4.65
N PRO A 161 1.93 8.85 5.30
CA PRO A 161 1.69 9.32 6.67
C PRO A 161 0.43 10.19 6.75
N PRO A 162 -0.16 10.33 7.95
CA PRO A 162 -1.25 11.27 8.18
C PRO A 162 -0.83 12.72 7.91
N VAL A 163 -1.72 13.50 7.28
CA VAL A 163 -1.42 14.91 6.93
C VAL A 163 -1.58 15.88 8.11
N GLY A 164 -2.27 15.49 9.18
CA GLY A 164 -2.49 16.32 10.37
C GLY A 164 -1.35 16.33 11.40
N LEU A 165 -0.21 15.72 11.09
CA LEU A 165 0.98 15.66 11.97
C LEU A 165 2.13 16.53 11.44
N VAL A 166 1.81 17.58 10.77
CA VAL A 166 2.79 18.58 10.34
C VAL A 166 2.97 19.61 11.44
#